data_fb2822fb0c72b366a5569b701aaddcd0
#
_entry.id   fb2822fb0c72b366a5569b701aaddcd0
#
_cell.length_a   1.000
_cell.length_b   1.000
_cell.length_c   1.000
_cell.angle_alpha   90.00
_cell.angle_beta   90.00
_cell.angle_gamma   90.00
#
_symmetry.space_group_name_H-M   'P 1'
#
loop_
_entity.id
_entity.type
_entity.pdbx_description
1 polymer ?
#
loop_
_entity_poly.entity_id
_entity_poly.type
_entity_poly.pdbx_seq_one_letter_code
_entity_poly.pdbx_strand_id
1 'polypeptide(L)' 'TGSDRAALRFAEELTVNKHISDETFAQAKHYFSERQLVEIAWVVATEHYYNVMNLAFDIHSDNLCQIRQKA' A
#
# COMPACT_ATOMS: atom_id res chain seq x y z
N THR A 1 11.71 -0.58 16.05
CA THR A 1 11.80 0.77 16.59
C THR A 1 10.44 1.46 16.54
N GLY A 2 10.34 2.60 17.24
CA GLY A 2 9.10 3.38 17.26
C GLY A 2 8.70 3.87 15.87
N SER A 3 9.67 4.30 15.08
CA SER A 3 9.41 4.79 13.72
C SER A 3 8.93 3.65 12.81
N ASP A 4 9.51 2.47 12.94
CA ASP A 4 9.08 1.30 12.15
C ASP A 4 7.64 0.93 12.47
N ARG A 5 7.29 0.92 13.75
CA ARG A 5 5.93 0.63 14.18
C ARG A 5 4.94 1.66 13.67
N ALA A 6 5.32 2.93 13.73
CA ALA A 6 4.45 4.00 13.24
C ALA A 6 4.20 3.87 11.75
N ALA A 7 5.24 3.56 10.97
CA ALA A 7 5.12 3.37 9.53
C ALA A 7 4.25 2.16 9.20
N LEU A 8 4.48 1.04 9.89
CA LEU A 8 3.69 -0.18 9.67
C LEU A 8 2.23 0.02 10.02
N ARG A 9 1.95 0.68 11.14
CA ARG A 9 0.59 0.93 11.55
C ARG A 9 -0.13 1.86 10.58
N PHE A 10 0.56 2.89 10.13
CA PHE A 10 0.04 3.81 9.12
C PHE A 10 -0.33 3.06 7.84
N ALA A 11 0.60 2.25 7.34
CA ALA A 11 0.38 1.48 6.12
C ALA A 11 -0.74 0.46 6.28
N GLU A 12 -0.80 -0.21 7.43
CA GLU A 12 -1.82 -1.21 7.71
C GLU A 12 -3.21 -0.60 7.76
N GLU A 13 -3.38 0.50 8.46
CA GLU A 13 -4.68 1.17 8.54
C GLU A 13 -5.12 1.69 7.17
N LEU A 14 -4.18 2.23 6.42
CA LEU A 14 -4.49 2.72 5.08
C LEU A 14 -4.92 1.58 4.16
N THR A 15 -4.28 0.43 4.27
CA THR A 15 -4.57 -0.71 3.41
C THR A 15 -5.87 -1.41 3.82
N VAL A 16 -6.03 -1.69 5.11
CA VAL A 16 -7.16 -2.49 5.60
C VAL A 16 -8.40 -1.64 5.78
N ASN A 17 -8.27 -0.51 6.48
CA ASN A 17 -9.43 0.32 6.84
C ASN A 17 -9.74 1.39 5.81
N LYS A 18 -8.80 1.69 4.92
CA LYS A 18 -8.92 2.79 3.95
C LYS A 18 -9.11 4.13 4.66
N HIS A 19 -8.70 4.19 5.91
CA HIS A 19 -8.83 5.37 6.75
C HIS A 19 -7.78 5.30 7.84
N ILE A 20 -7.18 6.43 8.15
CA ILE A 20 -6.16 6.51 9.18
C ILE A 20 -6.75 7.28 10.35
N SER A 21 -6.71 6.66 11.54
CA SER A 21 -7.21 7.30 12.75
C SER A 21 -6.33 8.51 13.10
N ASP A 22 -6.92 9.47 13.81
CA ASP A 22 -6.18 10.65 14.24
C ASP A 22 -4.98 10.28 15.11
N GLU A 23 -5.14 9.26 15.93
CA GLU A 23 -4.06 8.78 16.80
C GLU A 23 -2.90 8.22 15.97
N THR A 24 -3.20 7.39 15.00
CA THR A 24 -2.15 6.82 14.14
C THR A 24 -1.47 7.90 13.33
N PHE A 25 -2.23 8.86 12.81
CA PHE A 25 -1.68 9.96 12.06
C PHE A 25 -0.75 10.82 12.93
N ALA A 26 -1.18 11.12 14.15
CA ALA A 26 -0.37 11.90 15.09
C ALA A 26 0.95 11.19 15.42
N GLN A 27 0.89 9.88 15.64
CA GLN A 27 2.08 9.09 15.89
C GLN A 27 3.02 9.08 14.68
N ALA A 28 2.46 8.92 13.50
CA ALA A 28 3.24 8.93 12.28
C ALA A 28 3.92 10.27 12.07
N LYS A 29 3.23 11.37 12.34
CA LYS A 29 3.80 12.71 12.21
C LYS A 29 4.89 12.99 13.23
N HIS A 30 4.93 12.24 14.30
CA HIS A 30 6.01 12.38 15.28
C HIS A 30 7.35 11.93 14.68
N TYR A 31 7.33 10.95 13.80
CA TYR A 31 8.54 10.37 13.20
C TYR A 31 8.79 10.83 11.77
N PHE A 32 7.72 11.19 11.05
CA PHE A 32 7.81 11.46 9.62
C PHE A 32 7.20 12.82 9.29
N SER A 33 7.78 13.50 8.32
CA SER A 33 7.22 14.73 7.79
C SER A 33 5.97 14.40 6.94
N GLU A 34 5.16 15.41 6.64
CA GLU A 34 4.01 15.22 5.77
C GLU A 34 4.45 14.67 4.41
N ARG A 35 5.55 15.17 3.88
CA ARG A 35 6.07 14.70 2.61
C ARG A 35 6.41 13.22 2.67
N GLN A 36 7.05 12.78 3.75
CA GLN A 36 7.39 11.37 3.92
C GLN A 36 6.14 10.52 4.05
N LEU A 37 5.11 11.01 4.74
CA LEU A 37 3.85 10.29 4.86
C LEU A 37 3.14 10.18 3.52
N VAL A 38 3.19 11.22 2.70
CA VAL A 38 2.64 11.16 1.35
C VAL A 38 3.37 10.11 0.52
N GLU A 39 4.70 10.04 0.65
CA GLU A 39 5.48 9.03 -0.06
C GLU A 39 5.12 7.62 0.38
N ILE A 40 4.96 7.40 1.69
CA ILE A 40 4.54 6.11 2.22
C ILE A 40 3.15 5.75 1.69
N ALA A 41 2.22 6.68 1.72
CA ALA A 41 0.87 6.46 1.22
C ALA A 41 0.89 6.12 -0.27
N TRP A 42 1.75 6.78 -1.03
CA TRP A 42 1.89 6.53 -2.46
C TRP A 42 2.40 5.12 -2.73
N VAL A 43 3.38 4.67 -1.97
CA VAL A 43 3.91 3.30 -2.09
C VAL A 43 2.83 2.29 -1.76
N VAL A 44 2.08 2.51 -0.67
CA VAL A 44 1.00 1.62 -0.26
C VAL A 44 -0.08 1.57 -1.35
N ALA A 45 -0.44 2.72 -1.91
CA ALA A 45 -1.44 2.78 -2.97
C ALA A 45 -0.98 2.05 -4.23
N THR A 46 0.30 2.18 -4.57
CA THR A 46 0.88 1.50 -5.73
C THR A 46 0.86 -0.01 -5.54
N GLU A 47 1.26 -0.48 -4.36
CA GLU A 47 1.20 -1.90 -4.02
C GLU A 47 -0.22 -2.44 -4.12
N HIS A 48 -1.17 -1.70 -3.57
CA HIS A 48 -2.58 -2.08 -3.61
C HIS A 48 -3.09 -2.15 -5.05
N TYR A 49 -2.69 -1.20 -5.88
CA TYR A 49 -3.06 -1.17 -7.29
C TYR A 49 -2.58 -2.43 -8.01
N TYR A 50 -1.32 -2.80 -7.81
CA TYR A 50 -0.77 -4.00 -8.43
C TYR A 50 -1.45 -5.25 -7.92
N ASN A 51 -1.74 -5.32 -6.62
CA ASN A 51 -2.42 -6.48 -6.05
C ASN A 51 -3.83 -6.64 -6.63
N VAL A 52 -4.57 -5.55 -6.77
CA VAL A 52 -5.91 -5.57 -7.35
C VAL A 52 -5.85 -6.00 -8.81
N MET A 53 -4.91 -5.47 -9.55
CA MET A 53 -4.75 -5.85 -10.97
C MET A 53 -4.38 -7.33 -11.11
N ASN A 54 -3.49 -7.81 -10.25
CA ASN A 54 -3.11 -9.22 -10.28
C ASN A 54 -4.29 -10.12 -9.94
N LEU A 55 -5.10 -9.75 -8.96
CA LEU A 55 -6.29 -10.52 -8.59
C LEU A 55 -7.34 -10.51 -9.69
N ALA A 56 -7.57 -9.34 -10.28
CA ALA A 56 -8.60 -9.19 -11.30
C ALA A 56 -8.26 -9.94 -12.58
N PHE A 57 -7.00 -9.94 -12.97
CA PHE A 57 -6.57 -10.52 -14.25
C PHE A 57 -5.66 -11.72 -14.09
N ASP A 58 -5.38 -12.11 -12.85
CA ASP A 58 -4.50 -13.23 -12.56
C ASP A 58 -3.17 -13.10 -13.31
N ILE A 59 -2.58 -11.92 -13.21
CA ILE A 59 -1.37 -11.57 -13.95
C ILE A 59 -0.14 -12.10 -13.24
N HIS A 60 0.35 -13.24 -13.69
CA HIS A 60 1.66 -13.77 -13.37
C HIS A 60 2.40 -13.93 -14.69
N SER A 61 3.71 -14.12 -14.64
CA SER A 61 4.51 -14.27 -15.86
C SER A 61 3.89 -15.30 -16.81
N ASP A 62 3.54 -16.47 -16.26
CA ASP A 62 2.99 -17.56 -17.05
C ASP A 62 1.57 -17.26 -17.51
N ASN A 63 0.78 -16.67 -16.62
CA ASN A 63 -0.62 -16.36 -16.94
C ASN A 63 -0.73 -15.23 -17.95
N LEU A 64 0.20 -14.32 -17.94
CA LEU A 64 0.24 -13.25 -18.94
C LEU A 64 0.39 -13.82 -20.34
N CYS A 65 1.25 -14.81 -20.49
CA CYS A 65 1.43 -15.50 -21.76
C CYS A 65 0.15 -16.21 -22.19
N GLN A 66 -0.53 -16.86 -21.25
CA GLN A 66 -1.79 -17.56 -21.52
C GLN A 66 -2.87 -16.58 -21.97
N ILE A 67 -2.95 -15.43 -21.34
CA ILE A 67 -3.91 -14.39 -21.71
C ILE A 67 -3.67 -13.93 -23.13
N ARG A 68 -2.43 -13.70 -23.50
CA ARG A 68 -2.09 -13.32 -24.86
C ARG A 68 -2.43 -14.39 -25.87
N GLN A 69 -2.20 -15.65 -25.51
CA GLN A 69 -2.51 -16.77 -26.42
C GLN A 69 -4.01 -16.91 -26.64
N LYS A 70 -4.80 -16.60 -25.60
CA LYS A 70 -6.25 -16.67 -25.71
C LYS A 70 -6.87 -15.51 -26.46
N ALA A 71 -6.16 -14.39 -26.44
CA ALA A 71 -6.63 -13.20 -27.12
C ALA A 71 -6.32 -13.29 -28.61
#